data_73050556aa06b67df65c417c124ccc92
#
_entry.id   73050556aa06b67df65c417c124ccc92
#
_cell.length_a   1.000
_cell.length_b   1.000
_cell.length_c   1.000
_cell.angle_alpha   90.00
_cell.angle_beta   90.00
_cell.angle_gamma   90.00
#
_symmetry.space_group_name_H-M   'P 1'
#
loop_
_entity.id
_entity.type
_entity.pdbx_description
1 polymer ?
#
loop_
_entity_poly.entity_id
_entity_poly.type
_entity_poly.pdbx_seq_one_letter_code
_entity_poly.pdbx_strand_id
1 'polypeptide(L)'
;MKLKRFLLPILTWSGLMLTSYHCEHEEDDGLLSSLQVGNVVCSDGNILSMDKFKQSDKEAVGIVFHVNRSAETDNLGYAVYIHDMEPLAFADSLGIDQGTSASLTDEDGNENTYSLFNNEEVQSPMAIKSFDLWSYGQSAYIPSVRQLSFLFSVRHQINECINQVGGTPINLNPGEW
;
A
#
# COMPACT_ATOMS: atom_id res chain seq x y z
N MET A 1 -61.29 57.75 -26.71
CA MET A 1 -60.57 56.67 -27.39
C MET A 1 -59.23 56.46 -26.64
N LYS A 2 -59.09 55.39 -25.81
CA LYS A 2 -57.99 55.21 -24.91
C LYS A 2 -56.94 54.31 -25.57
N LEU A 3 -55.72 54.81 -25.78
CA LEU A 3 -54.58 54.12 -26.33
C LEU A 3 -53.90 53.33 -25.18
N LYS A 4 -53.97 52.00 -25.22
CA LYS A 4 -53.25 51.12 -24.31
C LYS A 4 -51.81 50.90 -24.83
N ARG A 5 -50.86 51.41 -24.04
CA ARG A 5 -49.47 51.10 -24.26
C ARG A 5 -49.20 49.70 -23.73
N PHE A 6 -48.76 48.76 -24.61
CA PHE A 6 -48.22 47.48 -24.23
C PHE A 6 -46.73 47.66 -23.91
N LEU A 7 -46.37 47.40 -22.65
CA LEU A 7 -44.98 47.21 -22.22
C LEU A 7 -44.60 45.74 -22.42
N LEU A 8 -43.64 45.48 -23.28
CA LEU A 8 -43.00 44.20 -23.40
C LEU A 8 -42.01 44.01 -22.22
N PRO A 9 -42.04 42.90 -21.47
CA PRO A 9 -40.98 42.61 -20.53
C PRO A 9 -39.76 42.05 -21.29
N ILE A 10 -38.62 42.69 -21.06
CA ILE A 10 -37.30 42.23 -21.47
C ILE A 10 -36.98 40.98 -20.67
N LEU A 11 -36.99 39.80 -21.29
CA LEU A 11 -36.46 38.56 -20.73
C LEU A 11 -34.93 38.67 -20.70
N THR A 12 -34.38 38.93 -19.53
CA THR A 12 -32.94 38.73 -19.28
C THR A 12 -32.66 37.25 -19.20
N TRP A 13 -32.03 36.73 -20.23
CA TRP A 13 -31.48 35.39 -20.25
C TRP A 13 -30.25 35.37 -19.35
N SER A 14 -30.43 35.01 -18.06
CA SER A 14 -29.32 34.63 -17.22
C SER A 14 -28.82 33.27 -17.64
N GLY A 15 -27.74 33.27 -18.43
CA GLY A 15 -27.01 32.07 -18.78
C GLY A 15 -26.49 31.41 -17.51
N LEU A 16 -27.08 30.27 -17.19
CA LEU A 16 -26.55 29.34 -16.18
C LEU A 16 -25.27 28.76 -16.75
N MET A 17 -24.12 29.34 -16.37
CA MET A 17 -22.82 28.68 -16.59
C MET A 17 -22.79 27.44 -15.70
N LEU A 18 -23.10 26.29 -16.29
CA LEU A 18 -22.71 24.99 -15.78
C LEU A 18 -21.18 24.94 -15.88
N THR A 19 -20.50 25.32 -14.82
CA THR A 19 -19.12 24.92 -14.60
C THR A 19 -19.15 23.41 -14.41
N SER A 20 -18.89 22.68 -15.50
CA SER A 20 -18.49 21.29 -15.40
C SER A 20 -17.21 21.29 -14.56
N TYR A 21 -17.32 20.89 -13.31
CA TYR A 21 -16.17 20.41 -12.56
C TYR A 21 -15.68 19.18 -13.31
N HIS A 22 -14.72 19.39 -14.20
CA HIS A 22 -13.84 18.32 -14.60
C HIS A 22 -13.12 17.93 -13.31
N CYS A 23 -13.49 16.80 -12.72
CA CYS A 23 -12.55 16.02 -11.95
C CYS A 23 -11.46 15.64 -12.96
N GLU A 24 -10.43 16.46 -13.03
CA GLU A 24 -9.16 15.96 -13.53
C GLU A 24 -8.80 14.81 -12.59
N HIS A 25 -8.97 13.58 -13.07
CA HIS A 25 -8.13 12.50 -12.62
C HIS A 25 -6.72 13.01 -12.93
N GLU A 26 -6.05 13.56 -11.93
CA GLU A 26 -4.60 13.63 -11.96
C GLU A 26 -4.17 12.19 -12.14
N GLU A 27 -3.72 11.90 -13.35
CA GLU A 27 -3.20 10.59 -13.70
C GLU A 27 -2.11 10.26 -12.69
N ASP A 28 -2.18 9.08 -12.10
CA ASP A 28 -1.31 8.54 -11.06
C ASP A 28 0.18 8.41 -11.51
N ASP A 29 0.49 8.83 -12.73
CA ASP A 29 1.84 8.89 -13.31
C ASP A 29 2.85 9.68 -12.45
N GLY A 30 2.37 10.66 -11.69
CA GLY A 30 3.20 11.43 -10.78
C GLY A 30 3.68 10.64 -9.57
N LEU A 31 2.86 9.76 -9.01
CA LEU A 31 3.20 8.93 -7.86
C LEU A 31 4.18 7.82 -8.26
N LEU A 32 3.90 7.11 -9.36
CA LEU A 32 4.78 6.07 -9.91
C LEU A 32 6.17 6.60 -10.30
N SER A 33 6.23 7.81 -10.87
CA SER A 33 7.52 8.42 -11.26
C SER A 33 8.36 8.83 -10.05
N SER A 34 7.73 9.11 -8.89
CA SER A 34 8.39 9.51 -7.65
C SER A 34 8.68 8.36 -6.71
N LEU A 35 8.00 7.20 -6.87
CA LEU A 35 8.16 6.04 -6.00
C LEU A 35 9.51 5.36 -6.24
N GLN A 36 10.28 5.14 -5.16
CA GLN A 36 11.62 4.54 -5.20
C GLN A 36 11.83 3.60 -4.02
N VAL A 37 12.73 2.62 -4.23
CA VAL A 37 13.24 1.79 -3.13
C VAL A 37 13.92 2.68 -2.09
N GLY A 38 13.57 2.49 -0.82
CA GLY A 38 14.03 3.33 0.29
C GLY A 38 13.09 4.47 0.66
N ASN A 39 11.99 4.68 -0.08
CA ASN A 39 10.95 5.61 0.36
C ASN A 39 10.28 5.12 1.64
N VAL A 40 9.88 6.06 2.50
CA VAL A 40 9.25 5.81 3.79
C VAL A 40 7.74 5.84 3.63
N VAL A 41 7.08 4.76 4.01
CA VAL A 41 5.63 4.69 4.15
C VAL A 41 5.26 5.21 5.53
N CYS A 42 4.41 6.23 5.59
CA CYS A 42 4.01 6.88 6.82
C CYS A 42 2.66 6.36 7.33
N SER A 43 2.42 6.51 8.64
CA SER A 43 1.19 6.06 9.30
C SER A 43 -0.09 6.76 8.80
N ASP A 44 0.04 7.87 8.10
CA ASP A 44 -1.06 8.60 7.46
C ASP A 44 -1.28 8.22 5.97
N GLY A 45 -0.58 7.18 5.48
CA GLY A 45 -0.67 6.69 4.10
C GLY A 45 0.24 7.42 3.10
N ASN A 46 0.92 8.49 3.51
CA ASN A 46 1.86 9.17 2.62
C ASN A 46 3.13 8.34 2.39
N ILE A 47 3.69 8.44 1.19
CA ILE A 47 4.99 7.86 0.85
C ILE A 47 5.95 9.00 0.56
N LEU A 48 7.03 9.10 1.34
CA LEU A 48 7.99 10.19 1.28
C LEU A 48 9.38 9.67 0.96
N SER A 49 10.19 10.48 0.26
CA SER A 49 11.63 10.24 0.26
C SER A 49 12.19 10.40 1.68
N MET A 50 13.32 9.74 1.99
CA MET A 50 13.96 9.82 3.30
C MET A 50 14.23 11.28 3.73
N ASP A 51 14.66 12.14 2.81
CA ASP A 51 14.93 13.54 3.10
C ASP A 51 13.66 14.32 3.46
N LYS A 52 12.56 14.09 2.75
CA LYS A 52 11.26 14.71 3.07
C LYS A 52 10.70 14.17 4.37
N PHE A 53 10.86 12.87 4.63
CA PHE A 53 10.45 12.26 5.89
C PHE A 53 11.16 12.90 7.08
N LYS A 54 12.49 13.07 7.03
CA LYS A 54 13.28 13.71 8.11
C LYS A 54 12.92 15.17 8.37
N GLN A 55 12.28 15.84 7.42
CA GLN A 55 11.80 17.22 7.55
C GLN A 55 10.32 17.29 7.97
N SER A 56 9.64 16.16 8.09
CA SER A 56 8.25 16.06 8.50
C SER A 56 8.14 15.62 9.95
N ASP A 57 6.94 15.75 10.51
CA ASP A 57 6.54 15.24 11.83
C ASP A 57 5.79 13.90 11.72
N LYS A 58 5.89 13.23 10.56
CA LYS A 58 5.18 11.98 10.30
C LYS A 58 5.86 10.79 10.95
N GLU A 59 5.07 9.76 11.23
CA GLU A 59 5.52 8.50 11.79
C GLU A 59 5.74 7.48 10.66
N ALA A 60 6.91 6.82 10.66
CA ALA A 60 7.21 5.76 9.71
C ALA A 60 6.54 4.45 10.13
N VAL A 61 5.99 3.71 9.17
CA VAL A 61 5.44 2.35 9.38
C VAL A 61 6.09 1.32 8.46
N GLY A 62 6.69 1.74 7.35
CA GLY A 62 7.33 0.83 6.41
C GLY A 62 8.36 1.50 5.52
N ILE A 63 9.18 0.67 4.87
CA ILE A 63 10.14 1.09 3.84
C ILE A 63 9.84 0.36 2.54
N VAL A 64 9.72 1.10 1.44
CA VAL A 64 9.53 0.53 0.10
C VAL A 64 10.78 -0.24 -0.31
N PHE A 65 10.62 -1.54 -0.61
CA PHE A 65 11.73 -2.39 -1.05
C PHE A 65 11.65 -2.83 -2.52
N HIS A 66 10.47 -2.69 -3.13
CA HIS A 66 10.27 -2.99 -4.54
C HIS A 66 9.28 -2.02 -5.15
N VAL A 67 9.54 -1.61 -6.41
CA VAL A 67 8.64 -0.75 -7.19
C VAL A 67 8.28 -1.48 -8.47
N ASN A 68 7.00 -1.69 -8.68
CA ASN A 68 6.49 -2.26 -9.91
C ASN A 68 6.29 -1.14 -10.93
N ARG A 69 6.94 -1.26 -12.06
CA ARG A 69 6.85 -0.28 -13.17
C ARG A 69 6.06 -0.81 -14.36
N SER A 70 5.38 -1.95 -14.19
CA SER A 70 4.52 -2.51 -15.23
C SER A 70 3.18 -1.76 -15.23
N ALA A 71 2.75 -1.30 -16.39
CA ALA A 71 1.43 -0.71 -16.60
C ALA A 71 0.29 -1.77 -16.56
N GLU A 72 0.62 -3.05 -16.40
CA GLU A 72 -0.35 -4.15 -16.43
C GLU A 72 -0.91 -4.50 -15.05
N THR A 73 -0.49 -3.81 -14.00
CA THR A 73 -0.88 -4.14 -12.62
C THR A 73 -1.14 -2.86 -11.83
N ASP A 74 -2.20 -2.89 -11.04
CA ASP A 74 -2.53 -1.82 -10.07
C ASP A 74 -1.61 -1.81 -8.84
N ASN A 75 -0.72 -2.80 -8.73
CA ASN A 75 0.23 -2.89 -7.63
C ASN A 75 1.46 -2.03 -7.92
N LEU A 76 1.59 -0.94 -7.20
CA LEU A 76 2.70 0.02 -7.33
C LEU A 76 4.02 -0.50 -6.77
N GLY A 77 4.00 -1.48 -5.86
CA GLY A 77 5.20 -2.02 -5.24
C GLY A 77 4.95 -2.63 -3.86
N TYR A 78 6.02 -2.95 -3.16
CA TYR A 78 5.99 -3.59 -1.85
C TYR A 78 6.80 -2.80 -0.82
N ALA A 79 6.31 -2.76 0.40
CA ALA A 79 7.01 -2.19 1.54
C ALA A 79 7.16 -3.23 2.66
N VAL A 80 8.23 -3.13 3.43
CA VAL A 80 8.46 -3.94 4.63
C VAL A 80 8.12 -3.12 5.87
N TYR A 81 7.47 -3.74 6.84
CA TYR A 81 7.20 -3.15 8.15
C TYR A 81 8.52 -2.93 8.90
N ILE A 82 8.63 -1.83 9.64
CA ILE A 82 9.89 -1.42 10.26
C ILE A 82 10.13 -1.97 11.67
N HIS A 83 9.17 -2.69 12.24
CA HIS A 83 9.31 -3.29 13.57
C HIS A 83 9.17 -4.80 13.49
N ASP A 84 9.93 -5.51 14.32
CA ASP A 84 9.76 -6.95 14.46
C ASP A 84 8.41 -7.25 15.12
N MET A 85 7.79 -8.33 14.68
CA MET A 85 6.67 -8.93 15.38
C MET A 85 7.17 -10.05 16.30
N GLU A 86 6.43 -10.32 17.36
CA GLU A 86 6.68 -11.51 18.15
C GLU A 86 6.55 -12.77 17.28
N PRO A 87 7.37 -13.79 17.52
CA PRO A 87 7.25 -15.06 16.80
C PRO A 87 5.85 -15.66 16.96
N LEU A 88 5.21 -15.94 15.85
CA LEU A 88 3.87 -16.52 15.78
C LEU A 88 3.88 -17.81 14.98
N ALA A 89 3.01 -18.74 15.35
CA ALA A 89 2.81 -19.93 14.54
C ALA A 89 2.21 -19.56 13.17
N PHE A 90 2.73 -20.17 12.12
CA PHE A 90 2.19 -20.03 10.79
C PHE A 90 0.78 -20.64 10.70
N ALA A 91 0.60 -21.80 11.34
CA ALA A 91 -0.69 -22.47 11.48
C ALA A 91 -0.73 -23.23 12.82
N ASP A 92 -1.93 -23.44 13.38
CA ASP A 92 -2.13 -24.21 14.60
C ASP A 92 -2.10 -25.73 14.37
N SER A 93 -2.24 -26.16 13.11
CA SER A 93 -2.20 -27.56 12.69
C SER A 93 -1.34 -27.76 11.44
N LEU A 94 -0.70 -28.92 11.32
CA LEU A 94 0.12 -29.28 10.18
C LEU A 94 -0.57 -30.31 9.29
N GLY A 95 -0.24 -30.29 7.99
CA GLY A 95 -0.70 -31.30 7.03
C GLY A 95 -2.12 -31.08 6.49
N ILE A 96 -2.73 -29.96 6.79
CA ILE A 96 -4.02 -29.53 6.24
C ILE A 96 -3.77 -28.53 5.10
N ASP A 97 -4.51 -28.67 4.01
CA ASP A 97 -4.45 -27.73 2.90
C ASP A 97 -5.01 -26.36 3.34
N GLN A 98 -4.17 -25.36 3.24
CA GLN A 98 -4.51 -23.98 3.64
C GLN A 98 -5.07 -23.15 2.47
N GLY A 99 -5.22 -23.75 1.27
CA GLY A 99 -5.63 -23.03 0.05
C GLY A 99 -4.59 -22.02 -0.45
N THR A 100 -3.33 -22.19 -0.07
CA THR A 100 -2.24 -21.31 -0.49
C THR A 100 -1.50 -21.86 -1.70
N SER A 101 -0.94 -20.97 -2.53
CA SER A 101 -0.06 -21.35 -3.63
C SER A 101 1.30 -21.79 -3.13
N ALA A 102 1.87 -22.85 -3.74
CA ALA A 102 3.25 -23.26 -3.55
C ALA A 102 4.20 -22.74 -4.65
N SER A 103 3.76 -21.82 -5.47
CA SER A 103 4.55 -21.26 -6.57
C SER A 103 5.72 -20.42 -6.02
N LEU A 104 6.90 -20.62 -6.61
CA LEU A 104 8.09 -19.84 -6.26
C LEU A 104 8.23 -18.56 -7.09
N THR A 105 7.35 -18.36 -8.06
CA THR A 105 7.42 -17.25 -9.01
C THR A 105 6.30 -16.23 -8.85
N ASP A 106 5.26 -16.58 -8.10
CA ASP A 106 4.08 -15.75 -7.94
C ASP A 106 4.26 -14.71 -6.83
N GLU A 107 3.67 -13.55 -7.03
CA GLU A 107 3.70 -12.43 -6.10
C GLU A 107 2.37 -12.35 -5.32
N ASP A 108 1.93 -13.49 -4.85
CA ASP A 108 0.60 -13.78 -4.31
C ASP A 108 0.53 -13.80 -2.76
N GLY A 109 1.51 -13.21 -2.09
CA GLY A 109 1.56 -13.21 -0.62
C GLY A 109 0.28 -12.67 0.05
N ASN A 110 -0.33 -11.64 -0.52
CA ASN A 110 -1.58 -11.10 -0.01
C ASN A 110 -2.75 -12.10 -0.14
N GLU A 111 -2.89 -12.75 -1.29
CA GLU A 111 -3.93 -13.76 -1.54
C GLU A 111 -3.73 -14.99 -0.64
N ASN A 112 -2.50 -15.46 -0.51
CA ASN A 112 -2.14 -16.55 0.39
C ASN A 112 -2.45 -16.20 1.86
N THR A 113 -2.13 -14.99 2.30
CA THR A 113 -2.45 -14.54 3.66
C THR A 113 -3.96 -14.47 3.87
N TYR A 114 -4.71 -14.02 2.89
CA TYR A 114 -6.18 -14.00 2.94
C TYR A 114 -6.75 -15.41 3.01
N SER A 115 -6.22 -16.37 2.25
CA SER A 115 -6.62 -17.78 2.32
C SER A 115 -6.35 -18.39 3.70
N LEU A 116 -5.18 -18.10 4.29
CA LEU A 116 -4.84 -18.52 5.65
C LEU A 116 -5.78 -17.92 6.70
N PHE A 117 -6.12 -16.63 6.54
CA PHE A 117 -7.01 -15.94 7.48
C PHE A 117 -8.43 -16.48 7.45
N ASN A 118 -8.95 -16.88 6.27
CA ASN A 118 -10.32 -17.37 6.09
C ASN A 118 -10.43 -18.89 6.17
N ASN A 119 -9.36 -19.63 6.49
CA ASN A 119 -9.45 -21.07 6.64
C ASN A 119 -10.28 -21.45 7.86
N GLU A 120 -11.33 -22.24 7.65
CA GLU A 120 -12.26 -22.64 8.71
C GLU A 120 -11.75 -23.85 9.51
N GLU A 121 -10.83 -24.65 8.94
CA GLU A 121 -10.33 -25.89 9.55
C GLU A 121 -9.07 -25.65 10.41
N VAL A 122 -8.27 -24.63 10.03
CA VAL A 122 -6.97 -24.33 10.63
C VAL A 122 -6.83 -22.83 10.83
N GLN A 123 -6.46 -22.44 12.02
CA GLN A 123 -6.15 -21.02 12.30
C GLN A 123 -4.68 -20.72 12.03
N SER A 124 -4.43 -19.56 11.42
CA SER A 124 -3.11 -18.99 11.24
C SER A 124 -2.94 -17.76 12.16
N PRO A 125 -2.30 -17.90 13.33
CA PRO A 125 -2.02 -16.76 14.20
C PRO A 125 -1.25 -15.65 13.50
N MET A 126 -0.31 -16.01 12.60
CA MET A 126 0.46 -15.06 11.81
C MET A 126 -0.42 -14.28 10.81
N ALA A 127 -1.34 -14.95 10.12
CA ALA A 127 -2.27 -14.28 9.20
C ALA A 127 -3.22 -13.34 9.96
N ILE A 128 -3.78 -13.79 11.09
CA ILE A 128 -4.64 -12.96 11.95
C ILE A 128 -3.88 -11.70 12.38
N LYS A 129 -2.64 -11.84 12.85
CA LYS A 129 -1.82 -10.71 13.28
C LYS A 129 -1.47 -9.76 12.13
N SER A 130 -1.26 -10.29 10.92
CA SER A 130 -1.02 -9.46 9.74
C SER A 130 -2.22 -8.54 9.44
N PHE A 131 -3.45 -9.03 9.58
CA PHE A 131 -4.65 -8.20 9.42
C PHE A 131 -4.80 -7.14 10.51
N ASP A 132 -4.34 -7.40 11.74
CA ASP A 132 -4.33 -6.40 12.83
C ASP A 132 -3.43 -5.20 12.53
N LEU A 133 -2.44 -5.36 11.66
CA LEU A 133 -1.53 -4.28 11.23
C LEU A 133 -2.13 -3.43 10.10
N TRP A 134 -3.41 -3.61 9.80
CA TRP A 134 -4.06 -2.85 8.74
C TRP A 134 -4.03 -1.35 8.99
N SER A 135 -3.58 -0.61 7.97
CA SER A 135 -3.53 0.84 7.99
C SER A 135 -3.93 1.38 6.60
N TYR A 136 -4.76 2.41 6.58
CA TYR A 136 -5.14 3.15 5.36
C TYR A 136 -5.68 2.30 4.20
N GLY A 137 -6.45 1.27 4.50
CA GLY A 137 -7.05 0.40 3.49
C GLY A 137 -6.10 -0.64 2.89
N GLN A 138 -4.87 -0.75 3.43
CA GLN A 138 -3.90 -1.75 3.02
C GLN A 138 -3.47 -2.57 4.22
N SER A 139 -3.80 -3.86 4.22
CA SER A 139 -3.37 -4.79 5.27
C SER A 139 -1.91 -5.20 5.04
N ALA A 140 -1.19 -5.45 6.13
CA ALA A 140 0.03 -6.21 6.06
C ALA A 140 -0.28 -7.66 5.67
N TYR A 141 0.69 -8.35 5.08
CA TYR A 141 0.53 -9.73 4.65
C TYR A 141 1.85 -10.49 4.78
N ILE A 142 1.76 -11.83 4.79
CA ILE A 142 2.91 -12.72 4.78
C ILE A 142 3.43 -12.79 3.34
N PRO A 143 4.65 -12.35 3.05
CA PRO A 143 5.16 -12.30 1.69
C PRO A 143 5.34 -13.70 1.09
N SER A 144 5.14 -13.82 -0.21
CA SER A 144 5.52 -15.01 -0.97
C SER A 144 7.06 -15.11 -1.09
N VAL A 145 7.54 -16.29 -1.48
CA VAL A 145 8.99 -16.52 -1.72
C VAL A 145 9.52 -15.54 -2.76
N ARG A 146 8.75 -15.25 -3.79
CA ARG A 146 9.13 -14.28 -4.82
C ARG A 146 9.29 -12.87 -4.24
N GLN A 147 8.33 -12.42 -3.47
CA GLN A 147 8.38 -11.10 -2.81
C GLN A 147 9.53 -11.00 -1.81
N LEU A 148 9.79 -12.07 -1.03
CA LEU A 148 10.98 -12.17 -0.17
C LEU A 148 12.28 -12.07 -0.96
N SER A 149 12.35 -12.65 -2.16
CA SER A 149 13.55 -12.56 -2.99
C SER A 149 13.86 -11.11 -3.43
N PHE A 150 12.85 -10.30 -3.67
CA PHE A 150 13.05 -8.86 -3.93
C PHE A 150 13.60 -8.14 -2.71
N LEU A 151 13.00 -8.36 -1.53
CA LEU A 151 13.49 -7.79 -0.28
C LEU A 151 14.93 -8.20 -0.01
N PHE A 152 15.26 -9.49 -0.17
CA PHE A 152 16.60 -9.98 0.06
C PHE A 152 17.64 -9.36 -0.86
N SER A 153 17.28 -9.04 -2.11
CA SER A 153 18.20 -8.43 -3.09
C SER A 153 18.63 -7.01 -2.69
N VAL A 154 17.79 -6.28 -1.96
CA VAL A 154 18.03 -4.89 -1.52
C VAL A 154 18.17 -4.73 0.00
N ARG A 155 18.23 -5.84 0.74
CA ARG A 155 18.17 -5.89 2.21
C ARG A 155 19.14 -4.97 2.94
N HIS A 156 20.36 -4.77 2.43
CA HIS A 156 21.35 -3.89 3.04
C HIS A 156 20.90 -2.43 2.98
N GLN A 157 20.44 -1.99 1.81
CA GLN A 157 19.89 -0.64 1.62
C GLN A 157 18.65 -0.45 2.50
N ILE A 158 17.77 -1.44 2.57
CA ILE A 158 16.55 -1.36 3.39
C ILE A 158 16.91 -1.26 4.88
N ASN A 159 17.87 -2.04 5.36
CA ASN A 159 18.32 -1.95 6.75
C ASN A 159 18.93 -0.58 7.10
N GLU A 160 19.65 0.05 6.17
CA GLU A 160 20.11 1.42 6.36
C GLU A 160 18.94 2.40 6.49
N CYS A 161 17.88 2.23 5.68
CA CYS A 161 16.68 3.05 5.77
C CYS A 161 15.91 2.80 7.08
N ILE A 162 15.73 1.54 7.48
CA ILE A 162 15.07 1.16 8.74
C ILE A 162 15.80 1.79 9.94
N ASN A 163 17.12 1.71 9.99
CA ASN A 163 17.92 2.34 11.04
C ASN A 163 17.72 3.87 11.10
N GLN A 164 17.59 4.53 9.93
CA GLN A 164 17.40 5.97 9.87
C GLN A 164 16.04 6.44 10.40
N VAL A 165 15.03 5.58 10.36
CA VAL A 165 13.68 5.86 10.89
C VAL A 165 13.45 5.27 12.29
N GLY A 166 14.47 4.65 12.90
CA GLY A 166 14.39 4.10 14.25
C GLY A 166 13.68 2.75 14.36
N GLY A 167 13.60 2.01 13.27
CA GLY A 167 13.03 0.65 13.24
C GLY A 167 14.04 -0.42 13.63
N THR A 168 13.59 -1.69 13.58
CA THR A 168 14.40 -2.89 13.85
C THR A 168 14.93 -3.46 12.53
N PRO A 169 16.24 -3.46 12.28
CA PRO A 169 16.80 -4.00 11.05
C PRO A 169 16.49 -5.48 10.84
N ILE A 170 16.23 -5.86 9.60
CA ILE A 170 16.00 -7.25 9.21
C ILE A 170 17.27 -8.05 9.51
N ASN A 171 17.13 -9.21 10.16
CA ASN A 171 18.25 -10.11 10.37
C ASN A 171 18.80 -10.62 9.04
N LEU A 172 20.13 -10.52 8.86
CA LEU A 172 20.81 -10.91 7.62
C LEU A 172 21.49 -12.28 7.72
N ASN A 173 21.38 -12.95 8.88
CA ASN A 173 22.04 -14.25 9.07
C ASN A 173 21.31 -15.36 8.31
N PRO A 174 22.00 -16.08 7.40
CA PRO A 174 21.39 -17.23 6.73
C PRO A 174 20.99 -18.29 7.74
N GLY A 175 19.74 -18.73 7.73
CA GLY A 175 19.21 -19.78 8.59
C GLY A 175 18.35 -19.31 9.77
N GLU A 176 18.13 -18.00 9.88
CA GLU A 176 17.21 -17.40 10.87
C GLU A 176 15.98 -16.74 10.20
N TRP A 177 15.64 -17.24 8.98
CA TRP A 177 14.48 -16.78 8.19
C TRP A 177 13.37 -17.83 8.24
#